data_e72ebb9d305743b36f6b3d147ed19258
#
_entry.id   e72ebb9d305743b36f6b3d147ed19258
#
_cell.length_a   1.000
_cell.length_b   1.000
_cell.length_c   1.000
_cell.angle_alpha   90.00
_cell.angle_beta   90.00
_cell.angle_gamma   90.00
#
_symmetry.space_group_name_H-M   'P 1'
#
loop_
_entity.id
_entity.type
_entity.pdbx_description
1 polymer ?
#
loop_
_entity_poly.entity_id
_entity_poly.type
_entity_poly.pdbx_seq_one_letter_code
_entity_poly.pdbx_strand_id
1 'polypeptide(L)'
;MTNTTLFTDPVLLLYPQNGKAQWQITAKNATLEQQTNKVSLQNDVIINAIDIEEPLQSLETQQVTFDLETMIGRSEDPVIIKGNGFLINGLGLFADLNAEEITLLSEVEGTYEPH
;
A
#
# COMPACT_ATOMS: atom_id res chain seq x y z
N MET A 1 -22.51 16.36 6.41
CA MET A 1 -22.09 15.41 7.45
C MET A 1 -21.39 14.23 6.80
N THR A 2 -20.18 13.96 7.20
CA THR A 2 -19.40 12.87 6.63
C THR A 2 -19.61 11.60 7.45
N ASN A 3 -19.90 10.49 6.79
CA ASN A 3 -19.97 9.19 7.43
C ASN A 3 -18.57 8.59 7.49
N THR A 4 -17.92 8.77 8.62
CA THR A 4 -16.56 8.35 8.83
C THR A 4 -16.50 7.32 9.95
N THR A 5 -15.83 6.20 9.70
CA THR A 5 -15.63 5.16 10.70
C THR A 5 -14.15 5.05 11.02
N LEU A 6 -13.82 5.06 12.31
CA LEU A 6 -12.45 4.95 12.80
C LEU A 6 -12.16 3.52 13.23
N PHE A 7 -11.00 3.03 12.87
CA PHE A 7 -10.53 1.70 13.24
C PHE A 7 -9.19 1.79 13.96
N THR A 8 -8.98 0.91 14.93
CA THR A 8 -7.70 0.73 15.61
C THR A 8 -7.13 -0.62 15.23
N ASP A 9 -5.85 -0.65 14.88
CA ASP A 9 -5.15 -1.85 14.43
C ASP A 9 -5.89 -2.57 13.30
N PRO A 10 -6.24 -1.85 12.22
CA PRO A 10 -7.00 -2.45 11.14
C PRO A 10 -6.17 -3.46 10.36
N VAL A 11 -6.86 -4.48 9.85
CA VAL A 11 -6.31 -5.42 8.87
C VAL A 11 -7.23 -5.41 7.67
N LEU A 12 -6.67 -5.06 6.52
CA LEU A 12 -7.44 -4.95 5.29
C LEU A 12 -6.92 -5.97 4.29
N LEU A 13 -7.81 -6.77 3.74
CA LEU A 13 -7.46 -7.71 2.67
C LEU A 13 -8.00 -7.19 1.36
N LEU A 14 -7.12 -7.05 0.37
CA LEU A 14 -7.48 -6.54 -0.94
C LEU A 14 -7.37 -7.65 -1.99
N TYR A 15 -8.41 -7.77 -2.79
CA TYR A 15 -8.50 -8.77 -3.85
C TYR A 15 -8.76 -8.03 -5.17
N PRO A 16 -7.71 -7.52 -5.83
CA PRO A 16 -7.89 -6.78 -7.08
C PRO A 16 -8.55 -7.66 -8.15
N GLN A 17 -9.45 -7.09 -8.90
CA GLN A 17 -10.26 -7.84 -9.88
C GLN A 17 -9.41 -8.40 -11.02
N ASN A 18 -8.43 -7.64 -11.47
CA ASN A 18 -7.59 -8.02 -12.59
C ASN A 18 -6.22 -8.50 -12.16
N GLY A 19 -5.89 -8.32 -10.90
CA GLY A 19 -4.62 -8.74 -10.36
C GLY A 19 -4.65 -10.16 -9.87
N LYS A 20 -3.53 -10.83 -9.95
CA LYS A 20 -3.37 -12.16 -9.38
C LYS A 20 -2.91 -12.09 -7.93
N ALA A 21 -2.30 -10.97 -7.58
CA ALA A 21 -1.77 -10.77 -6.25
C ALA A 21 -2.87 -10.37 -5.27
N GLN A 22 -2.84 -10.95 -4.10
CA GLN A 22 -3.66 -10.56 -2.97
C GLN A 22 -2.78 -9.82 -1.98
N TRP A 23 -3.35 -8.80 -1.35
CA TRP A 23 -2.58 -7.91 -0.47
C TRP A 23 -3.24 -7.80 0.89
N GLN A 24 -2.42 -7.75 1.92
CA GLN A 24 -2.84 -7.48 3.27
C GLN A 24 -2.25 -6.14 3.71
N ILE A 25 -3.09 -5.25 4.20
CA ILE A 25 -2.65 -3.95 4.68
C ILE A 25 -2.93 -3.87 6.18
N THR A 26 -1.89 -3.53 6.94
CA THR A 26 -2.03 -3.29 8.38
C THR A 26 -1.53 -1.88 8.70
N ALA A 27 -2.07 -1.31 9.76
CA ALA A 27 -1.68 0.01 10.25
C ALA A 27 -2.08 0.09 11.71
N LYS A 28 -1.72 1.18 12.38
CA LYS A 28 -2.19 1.42 13.73
C LYS A 28 -3.57 2.04 13.77
N ASN A 29 -3.88 2.84 12.75
CA ASN A 29 -5.17 3.53 12.68
C ASN A 29 -5.65 3.54 11.23
N ALA A 30 -6.97 3.57 11.08
CA ALA A 30 -7.58 3.79 9.77
C ALA A 30 -8.87 4.57 9.91
N THR A 31 -9.18 5.33 8.87
CA THR A 31 -10.42 6.07 8.76
C THR A 31 -11.09 5.69 7.44
N LEU A 32 -12.30 5.16 7.53
CA LEU A 32 -13.09 4.82 6.34
C LEU A 32 -14.11 5.93 6.11
N GLU A 33 -14.07 6.48 4.90
CA GLU A 33 -15.03 7.49 4.46
C GLU A 33 -16.04 6.80 3.54
N GLN A 34 -17.25 6.60 4.06
CA GLN A 34 -18.23 5.74 3.37
C GLN A 34 -18.78 6.35 2.10
N GLN A 35 -18.88 7.67 2.02
CA GLN A 35 -19.43 8.32 0.85
C GLN A 35 -18.52 8.20 -0.38
N THR A 36 -17.22 8.20 -0.18
CA THR A 36 -16.24 8.16 -1.26
C THR A 36 -15.59 6.80 -1.41
N ASN A 37 -15.86 5.86 -0.51
CA ASN A 37 -15.20 4.56 -0.45
C ASN A 37 -13.69 4.65 -0.36
N LYS A 38 -13.21 5.65 0.37
CA LYS A 38 -11.78 5.83 0.60
C LYS A 38 -11.42 5.47 2.03
N VAL A 39 -10.30 4.79 2.16
CA VAL A 39 -9.75 4.46 3.47
C VAL A 39 -8.39 5.11 3.61
N SER A 40 -8.20 5.84 4.72
CA SER A 40 -6.91 6.43 5.05
C SER A 40 -6.29 5.61 6.18
N LEU A 41 -5.13 5.02 5.90
CA LEU A 41 -4.39 4.24 6.88
C LEU A 41 -3.24 5.10 7.38
N GLN A 42 -3.02 5.07 8.71
CA GLN A 42 -2.09 5.99 9.36
C GLN A 42 -1.25 5.26 10.38
N ASN A 43 0.01 5.63 10.43
CA ASN A 43 1.00 5.15 11.38
C ASN A 43 1.37 3.68 11.15
N ASP A 44 2.62 3.48 10.74
CA ASP A 44 3.19 2.15 10.51
C ASP A 44 2.33 1.33 9.53
N VAL A 45 2.05 1.91 8.38
CA VAL A 45 1.30 1.22 7.34
C VAL A 45 2.21 0.22 6.64
N ILE A 46 1.78 -1.04 6.61
CA ILE A 46 2.51 -2.12 5.95
C ILE A 46 1.56 -2.81 4.97
N ILE A 47 1.98 -2.85 3.71
CA ILE A 47 1.26 -3.54 2.66
C ILE A 47 2.06 -4.78 2.31
N ASN A 48 1.52 -5.95 2.59
CA ASN A 48 2.19 -7.22 2.34
C ASN A 48 1.52 -8.00 1.23
N ALA A 49 2.33 -8.57 0.34
CA ALA A 49 1.84 -9.57 -0.59
C ALA A 49 1.55 -10.86 0.17
N ILE A 50 0.38 -11.45 -0.07
CA ILE A 50 0.02 -12.71 0.56
C ILE A 50 0.77 -13.86 -0.07
N ASP A 51 1.00 -13.79 -1.39
CA ASP A 51 1.73 -14.82 -2.13
C ASP A 51 3.22 -14.55 -2.02
N ILE A 52 3.97 -15.51 -1.49
CA ILE A 52 5.43 -15.39 -1.32
C ILE A 52 6.18 -15.43 -2.65
N GLU A 53 5.54 -15.84 -3.73
CA GLU A 53 6.16 -15.87 -5.05
C GLU A 53 6.12 -14.52 -5.76
N GLU A 54 5.37 -13.55 -5.22
CA GLU A 54 5.35 -12.22 -5.80
C GLU A 54 6.72 -11.55 -5.67
N PRO A 55 7.23 -10.92 -6.75
CA PRO A 55 8.52 -10.24 -6.69
C PRO A 55 8.54 -9.13 -5.66
N LEU A 56 7.45 -8.39 -5.53
CA LEU A 56 7.31 -7.35 -4.52
C LEU A 56 6.63 -7.94 -3.31
N GLN A 57 7.32 -7.92 -2.16
CA GLN A 57 6.83 -8.56 -0.95
C GLN A 57 6.15 -7.59 0.01
N SER A 58 6.69 -6.40 0.19
CA SER A 58 6.07 -5.46 1.11
C SER A 58 6.36 -4.01 0.76
N LEU A 59 5.45 -3.15 1.19
CA LEU A 59 5.56 -1.70 1.14
C LEU A 59 5.34 -1.18 2.55
N GLU A 60 6.20 -0.27 3.00
CA GLU A 60 6.06 0.36 4.32
C GLU A 60 6.05 1.87 4.15
N THR A 61 5.10 2.52 4.79
CA THR A 61 5.00 3.98 4.80
C THR A 61 4.26 4.41 6.05
N GLN A 62 4.17 5.71 6.30
CA GLN A 62 3.47 6.22 7.47
C GLN A 62 2.00 6.48 7.24
N GLN A 63 1.64 6.78 6.01
CA GLN A 63 0.24 7.08 5.69
C GLN A 63 -0.03 6.71 4.24
N VAL A 64 -1.19 6.12 3.99
CA VAL A 64 -1.64 5.86 2.63
C VAL A 64 -3.15 6.00 2.57
N THR A 65 -3.64 6.57 1.48
CA THR A 65 -5.07 6.64 1.21
C THR A 65 -5.40 5.74 0.05
N PHE A 66 -6.32 4.81 0.28
CA PHE A 66 -6.79 3.88 -0.74
C PHE A 66 -8.20 4.19 -1.18
N ASP A 67 -8.39 4.18 -2.49
CA ASP A 67 -9.73 4.20 -3.09
C ASP A 67 -10.14 2.75 -3.31
N LEU A 68 -11.18 2.30 -2.61
CA LEU A 68 -11.60 0.91 -2.66
C LEU A 68 -12.32 0.55 -3.96
N GLU A 69 -12.78 1.52 -4.73
CA GLU A 69 -13.40 1.27 -6.02
C GLU A 69 -12.38 1.03 -7.12
N THR A 70 -11.31 1.82 -7.13
CA THR A 70 -10.27 1.75 -8.16
C THR A 70 -9.09 0.89 -7.75
N MET A 71 -8.97 0.56 -6.47
CA MET A 71 -7.81 -0.13 -5.90
C MET A 71 -6.53 0.66 -6.06
N ILE A 72 -6.63 1.99 -6.02
CA ILE A 72 -5.48 2.88 -6.13
C ILE A 72 -5.15 3.45 -4.77
N GLY A 73 -3.88 3.30 -4.37
CA GLY A 73 -3.34 3.85 -3.14
C GLY A 73 -2.35 4.96 -3.42
N ARG A 74 -2.34 5.96 -2.56
CA ARG A 74 -1.43 7.12 -2.68
C ARG A 74 -0.85 7.48 -1.34
N SER A 75 0.41 7.90 -1.35
CA SER A 75 1.09 8.42 -0.19
C SER A 75 2.02 9.55 -0.61
N GLU A 76 2.22 10.52 0.27
CA GLU A 76 3.21 11.58 0.09
C GLU A 76 4.43 11.38 1.00
N ASP A 77 4.40 10.37 1.84
CA ASP A 77 5.42 10.10 2.83
C ASP A 77 6.54 9.24 2.26
N PRO A 78 7.66 9.11 2.99
CA PRO A 78 8.70 8.16 2.61
C PRO A 78 8.17 6.74 2.54
N VAL A 79 8.60 5.99 1.53
CA VAL A 79 8.15 4.65 1.25
C VAL A 79 9.35 3.72 1.15
N ILE A 80 9.24 2.53 1.75
CA ILE A 80 10.23 1.47 1.62
C ILE A 80 9.55 0.29 0.94
N ILE A 81 10.11 -0.13 -0.20
CA ILE A 81 9.63 -1.29 -0.94
C ILE A 81 10.64 -2.40 -0.76
N LYS A 82 10.17 -3.55 -0.28
CA LYS A 82 11.01 -4.74 -0.12
C LYS A 82 10.51 -5.84 -1.05
N GLY A 83 11.44 -6.46 -1.75
CA GLY A 83 11.15 -7.60 -2.60
C GLY A 83 12.18 -8.69 -2.47
N ASN A 84 12.12 -9.66 -3.36
CA ASN A 84 13.08 -10.75 -3.40
C ASN A 84 14.40 -10.26 -3.98
N GLY A 85 15.37 -9.96 -3.12
CA GLY A 85 16.69 -9.53 -3.54
C GLY A 85 16.81 -8.04 -3.80
N PHE A 86 15.83 -7.23 -3.43
CA PHE A 86 15.95 -5.79 -3.61
C PHE A 86 15.23 -5.02 -2.50
N LEU A 87 15.70 -3.79 -2.31
CA LEU A 87 15.08 -2.84 -1.41
C LEU A 87 15.13 -1.47 -2.07
N ILE A 88 14.00 -0.80 -2.16
CA ILE A 88 13.88 0.49 -2.81
C ILE A 88 13.27 1.48 -1.84
N ASN A 89 13.90 2.65 -1.72
CA ASN A 89 13.39 3.76 -0.93
C ASN A 89 12.96 4.89 -1.86
N GLY A 90 11.92 5.59 -1.51
CA GLY A 90 11.47 6.74 -2.27
C GLY A 90 10.60 7.65 -1.43
N LEU A 91 10.22 8.77 -2.01
CA LEU A 91 9.30 9.71 -1.40
C LEU A 91 8.04 9.78 -2.26
N GLY A 92 6.92 9.44 -1.64
CA GLY A 92 5.65 9.44 -2.34
C GLY A 92 5.40 8.15 -3.11
N LEU A 93 4.12 7.75 -3.16
CA LEU A 93 3.72 6.47 -3.74
C LEU A 93 2.44 6.63 -4.55
N PHE A 94 2.42 6.00 -5.70
CA PHE A 94 1.19 5.72 -6.45
C PHE A 94 1.15 4.23 -6.73
N ALA A 95 0.13 3.56 -6.22
CA ALA A 95 -0.03 2.12 -6.38
C ALA A 95 -1.38 1.81 -7.01
N ASP A 96 -1.37 1.21 -8.19
CA ASP A 96 -2.59 0.73 -8.85
C ASP A 96 -2.55 -0.79 -8.77
N LEU A 97 -3.32 -1.36 -7.83
CA LEU A 97 -3.28 -2.79 -7.58
C LEU A 97 -3.97 -3.60 -8.66
N ASN A 98 -4.97 -3.04 -9.33
CA ASN A 98 -5.62 -3.72 -10.46
C ASN A 98 -4.68 -3.84 -11.66
N ALA A 99 -3.85 -2.84 -11.89
CA ALA A 99 -2.89 -2.85 -12.98
C ALA A 99 -1.55 -3.47 -12.57
N GLU A 100 -1.38 -3.77 -11.29
CA GLU A 100 -0.12 -4.26 -10.72
C GLU A 100 1.05 -3.30 -10.96
N GLU A 101 0.76 -1.99 -10.89
CA GLU A 101 1.76 -0.94 -11.08
C GLU A 101 2.01 -0.19 -9.79
N ILE A 102 3.29 -0.02 -9.47
CA ILE A 102 3.72 0.74 -8.31
C ILE A 102 4.76 1.75 -8.77
N THR A 103 4.50 3.02 -8.45
CA THR A 103 5.36 4.12 -8.86
C THR A 103 5.78 4.92 -7.63
N LEU A 104 7.07 5.15 -7.48
CA LEU A 104 7.60 6.08 -6.50
C LEU A 104 7.75 7.44 -7.17
N LEU A 105 7.32 8.49 -6.47
CA LEU A 105 7.16 9.80 -7.09
C LEU A 105 8.46 10.59 -7.17
N SER A 106 9.37 10.43 -6.19
CA SER A 106 10.65 11.15 -6.19
C SER A 106 11.65 10.50 -5.26
N GLU A 107 12.90 10.97 -5.31
CA GLU A 107 14.00 10.57 -4.42
C GLU A 107 14.17 9.05 -4.33
N VAL A 108 14.12 8.37 -5.47
CA VAL A 108 14.19 6.92 -5.52
C VAL A 108 15.63 6.45 -5.37
N GLU A 109 15.87 5.58 -4.38
CA GLU A 109 17.16 4.92 -4.16
C GLU A 109 16.90 3.43 -3.98
N GLY A 110 17.76 2.63 -4.57
CA GLY A 110 17.58 1.19 -4.52
C GLY A 110 18.85 0.44 -4.20
N THR A 111 18.70 -0.66 -3.50
CA THR A 111 19.76 -1.63 -3.24
C THR A 111 19.31 -2.98 -3.80
N TYR A 112 20.19 -3.58 -4.57
CA TYR A 112 19.93 -4.87 -5.17
C TYR A 112 20.95 -5.89 -4.67
N GLU A 113 20.46 -7.02 -4.16
CA GLU A 113 21.31 -8.11 -3.71
C GLU A 113 21.17 -9.28 -4.67
N PRO A 114 22.14 -9.50 -5.56
CA PRO A 114 22.10 -10.64 -6.47
C PRO A 114 22.37 -11.93 -5.70
N HIS A 115 21.71 -12.97 -6.11
CA HIS A 115 21.91 -14.31 -5.56
C HIS A 115 22.86 -15.11 -6.42
#